data_1f38e732531e31a1dd61ce6be14bc442
#
_entry.id   1f38e732531e31a1dd61ce6be14bc442
#
_cell.length_a   1.000
_cell.length_b   1.000
_cell.length_c   1.000
_cell.angle_alpha   90.00
_cell.angle_beta   90.00
_cell.angle_gamma   90.00
#
_symmetry.space_group_name_H-M   'P 1'
#
loop_
_entity.id
_entity.type
_entity.pdbx_description
1 polymer ?
#
loop_
_entity_poly.entity_id
_entity_poly.type
_entity_poly.pdbx_seq_one_letter_code
_entity_poly.pdbx_strand_id
1 'polypeptide(L)'
;KANQLSEELKEILTPLYNTHMDDIMSGNFSKTMMEDWANKDANLLKWRAETGETIFEKTEASSSEISEQEYFDHGILMVSFVKSGVELAYETMVKSGIVAESAYYESLHELPLIANTVARKKLFEMNRIISDTAEYGCYLFDHSCKILLEDFMKTIDISVIGKHYSSSTNVSNIDLIQVNDSIRNHPIEKIGKSLRSAMTAMKVIKTDVEQVTVLS
;
A
#
# COMPACT_ATOMS: atom_id res chain seq x y z
N LYS A 1 3.83 -16.26 4.37
CA LYS A 1 2.69 -16.14 3.44
C LYS A 1 2.57 -14.71 2.90
N ALA A 2 2.45 -13.68 3.76
CA ALA A 2 2.32 -12.29 3.30
C ALA A 2 3.45 -11.85 2.35
N ASN A 3 4.71 -12.19 2.66
CA ASN A 3 5.83 -11.88 1.79
C ASN A 3 5.73 -12.57 0.42
N GLN A 4 5.32 -13.84 0.40
CA GLN A 4 5.12 -14.58 -0.86
C GLN A 4 4.04 -13.91 -1.73
N LEU A 5 2.88 -13.59 -1.15
CA LEU A 5 1.80 -12.91 -1.86
C LEU A 5 2.22 -11.50 -2.33
N SER A 6 3.06 -10.82 -1.55
CA SER A 6 3.60 -9.52 -1.94
C SER A 6 4.49 -9.62 -3.18
N GLU A 7 5.34 -10.62 -3.29
CA GLU A 7 6.17 -10.82 -4.49
C GLU A 7 5.32 -11.16 -5.73
N GLU A 8 4.32 -12.05 -5.57
CA GLU A 8 3.37 -12.37 -6.65
C GLU A 8 2.61 -11.11 -7.14
N LEU A 9 2.18 -10.26 -6.21
CA LEU A 9 1.54 -8.97 -6.54
C LEU A 9 2.49 -8.02 -7.23
N LYS A 10 3.75 -7.93 -6.81
CA LYS A 10 4.76 -7.08 -7.47
C LYS A 10 4.94 -7.48 -8.94
N GLU A 11 5.00 -8.78 -9.23
CA GLU A 11 5.11 -9.26 -10.62
C GLU A 11 3.92 -8.82 -11.48
N ILE A 12 2.70 -8.97 -10.98
CA ILE A 12 1.47 -8.63 -11.68
C ILE A 12 1.33 -7.11 -11.89
N LEU A 13 1.67 -6.32 -10.88
CA LEU A 13 1.45 -4.87 -10.88
C LEU A 13 2.59 -4.08 -11.53
N THR A 14 3.79 -4.63 -11.65
CA THR A 14 4.96 -3.93 -12.21
C THR A 14 4.69 -3.27 -13.58
N PRO A 15 4.05 -3.93 -14.56
CA PRO A 15 3.75 -3.28 -15.84
C PRO A 15 2.84 -2.05 -15.68
N LEU A 16 1.85 -2.12 -14.79
CA LEU A 16 0.92 -1.02 -14.53
C LEU A 16 1.65 0.18 -13.90
N TYR A 17 2.48 -0.05 -12.89
CA TYR A 17 3.28 1.01 -12.26
C TYR A 17 4.22 1.69 -13.25
N ASN A 18 4.89 0.92 -14.11
CA ASN A 18 5.74 1.49 -15.15
C ASN A 18 4.93 2.35 -16.13
N THR A 19 3.78 1.87 -16.61
CA THR A 19 2.91 2.63 -17.51
C THR A 19 2.44 3.94 -16.88
N HIS A 20 1.98 3.90 -15.64
CA HIS A 20 1.58 5.12 -14.93
C HIS A 20 2.73 6.10 -14.74
N MET A 21 3.92 5.60 -14.41
CA MET A 21 5.09 6.45 -14.27
C MET A 21 5.50 7.09 -15.59
N ASP A 22 5.45 6.35 -16.69
CA ASP A 22 5.72 6.86 -18.03
C ASP A 22 4.69 7.94 -18.42
N ASP A 23 3.42 7.76 -18.10
CA ASP A 23 2.37 8.75 -18.33
C ASP A 23 2.61 10.04 -17.52
N ILE A 24 3.05 9.92 -16.27
CA ILE A 24 3.41 11.07 -15.43
C ILE A 24 4.62 11.79 -16.03
N MET A 25 5.70 11.09 -16.33
CA MET A 25 6.95 11.66 -16.80
C MET A 25 6.84 12.27 -18.20
N SER A 26 6.01 11.71 -19.07
CA SER A 26 5.73 12.25 -20.42
C SER A 26 4.76 13.43 -20.41
N GLY A 27 4.06 13.68 -19.31
CA GLY A 27 2.99 14.66 -19.20
C GLY A 27 1.63 14.18 -19.73
N ASN A 28 1.54 12.93 -20.17
CA ASN A 28 0.28 12.36 -20.68
C ASN A 28 -0.79 12.30 -19.59
N PHE A 29 -0.41 11.96 -18.35
CA PHE A 29 -1.31 12.00 -17.20
C PHE A 29 -1.94 13.40 -17.01
N SER A 30 -1.13 14.45 -16.98
CA SER A 30 -1.62 15.83 -16.83
C SER A 30 -2.51 16.24 -17.98
N LYS A 31 -2.16 15.85 -19.20
CA LYS A 31 -2.97 16.12 -20.39
C LYS A 31 -4.35 15.46 -20.28
N THR A 32 -4.40 14.17 -19.94
CA THR A 32 -5.65 13.42 -19.80
C THR A 32 -6.55 14.01 -18.70
N MET A 33 -5.96 14.37 -17.55
CA MET A 33 -6.70 15.05 -16.47
C MET A 33 -7.28 16.39 -16.93
N MET A 34 -6.50 17.21 -17.66
CA MET A 34 -6.97 18.50 -18.16
C MET A 34 -8.05 18.37 -19.23
N GLU A 35 -7.99 17.35 -20.07
CA GLU A 35 -9.04 17.02 -21.04
C GLU A 35 -10.35 16.61 -20.35
N ASP A 36 -10.28 15.81 -19.28
CA ASP A 36 -11.47 15.48 -18.49
C ASP A 36 -12.06 16.72 -17.81
N TRP A 37 -11.20 17.56 -17.23
CA TRP A 37 -11.62 18.84 -16.66
C TRP A 37 -12.32 19.73 -17.68
N ALA A 38 -11.77 19.86 -18.89
CA ALA A 38 -12.42 20.59 -19.97
C ALA A 38 -13.78 19.97 -20.38
N ASN A 39 -13.96 18.67 -20.16
CA ASN A 39 -15.19 17.91 -20.35
C ASN A 39 -16.07 17.85 -19.08
N LYS A 40 -15.93 18.80 -18.16
CA LYS A 40 -16.71 18.92 -16.93
C LYS A 40 -16.52 17.77 -15.94
N ASP A 41 -15.32 17.25 -15.85
CA ASP A 41 -14.93 16.15 -14.94
C ASP A 41 -15.76 14.87 -15.12
N ALA A 42 -16.13 14.57 -16.35
CA ALA A 42 -17.07 13.48 -16.64
C ALA A 42 -16.57 12.13 -16.11
N ASN A 43 -15.28 11.80 -16.28
CA ASN A 43 -14.69 10.58 -15.77
C ASN A 43 -14.54 10.63 -14.25
N LEU A 44 -14.04 11.72 -13.70
CA LEU A 44 -13.86 11.90 -12.27
C LEU A 44 -15.19 11.73 -11.51
N LEU A 45 -16.25 12.38 -11.97
CA LEU A 45 -17.58 12.30 -11.36
C LEU A 45 -18.17 10.89 -11.45
N LYS A 46 -17.93 10.19 -12.56
CA LYS A 46 -18.31 8.78 -12.72
C LYS A 46 -17.60 7.89 -11.71
N TRP A 47 -16.27 7.99 -11.59
CA TRP A 47 -15.49 7.19 -10.65
C TRP A 47 -15.85 7.48 -9.18
N ARG A 48 -16.12 8.76 -8.84
CA ARG A 48 -16.64 9.11 -7.51
C ARG A 48 -17.96 8.39 -7.22
N ALA A 49 -18.89 8.39 -8.17
CA ALA A 49 -20.17 7.72 -7.98
C ALA A 49 -20.01 6.20 -7.82
N GLU A 50 -19.16 5.58 -8.63
CA GLU A 50 -18.84 4.14 -8.53
C GLU A 50 -18.23 3.78 -7.19
N THR A 51 -17.29 4.59 -6.68
CA THR A 51 -16.67 4.37 -5.36
C THR A 51 -17.71 4.46 -4.25
N GLY A 52 -18.61 5.45 -4.27
CA GLY A 52 -19.68 5.58 -3.27
C GLY A 52 -20.64 4.38 -3.21
N GLU A 53 -20.73 3.62 -4.30
CA GLU A 53 -21.59 2.43 -4.39
C GLU A 53 -20.89 1.13 -3.95
N THR A 54 -19.60 1.16 -3.64
CA THR A 54 -18.85 -0.03 -3.22
C THR A 54 -19.34 -0.57 -1.87
N ILE A 55 -19.14 -1.89 -1.66
CA ILE A 55 -19.44 -2.54 -0.38
C ILE A 55 -18.64 -1.88 0.75
N PHE A 56 -17.39 -1.50 0.49
CA PHE A 56 -16.54 -0.84 1.49
C PHE A 56 -17.15 0.47 1.99
N GLU A 57 -17.67 1.32 1.09
CA GLU A 57 -18.32 2.57 1.47
C GLU A 57 -19.64 2.37 2.24
N LYS A 58 -20.39 1.33 1.89
CA LYS A 58 -21.70 1.04 2.49
C LYS A 58 -21.61 0.23 3.79
N THR A 59 -20.48 -0.43 4.05
CA THR A 59 -20.29 -1.22 5.28
C THR A 59 -20.20 -0.30 6.49
N GLU A 60 -21.01 -0.56 7.51
CA GLU A 60 -20.94 0.15 8.78
C GLU A 60 -19.71 -0.25 9.59
N ALA A 61 -19.24 0.64 10.45
CA ALA A 61 -18.17 0.34 11.38
C ALA A 61 -18.59 -0.79 12.33
N SER A 62 -17.65 -1.66 12.71
CA SER A 62 -17.92 -2.69 13.71
C SER A 62 -18.39 -2.06 15.03
N SER A 63 -19.49 -2.59 15.59
CA SER A 63 -19.98 -2.18 16.89
C SER A 63 -19.28 -2.91 18.06
N SER A 64 -18.46 -3.93 17.74
CA SER A 64 -17.70 -4.72 18.71
C SER A 64 -16.21 -4.39 18.61
N GLU A 65 -15.52 -4.52 19.73
CA GLU A 65 -14.06 -4.47 19.75
C GLU A 65 -13.50 -5.68 19.00
N ILE A 66 -12.58 -5.41 18.08
CA ILE A 66 -11.89 -6.44 17.30
C ILE A 66 -10.54 -6.69 17.95
N SER A 67 -10.24 -7.95 18.28
CA SER A 67 -8.97 -8.32 18.90
C SER A 67 -7.79 -8.13 17.96
N GLU A 68 -6.60 -7.89 18.49
CA GLU A 68 -5.36 -7.80 17.70
C GLU A 68 -5.15 -9.08 16.89
N GLN A 69 -5.43 -10.24 17.45
CA GLN A 69 -5.29 -11.52 16.78
C GLN A 69 -6.19 -11.59 15.53
N GLU A 70 -7.40 -11.10 15.61
CA GLU A 70 -8.34 -11.08 14.48
C GLU A 70 -7.83 -10.17 13.35
N TYR A 71 -7.23 -9.02 13.68
CA TYR A 71 -6.56 -8.20 12.68
C TYR A 71 -5.40 -8.92 11.99
N PHE A 72 -4.58 -9.67 12.74
CA PHE A 72 -3.49 -10.46 12.16
C PHE A 72 -4.02 -11.61 11.30
N ASP A 73 -5.04 -12.32 11.73
CA ASP A 73 -5.60 -13.45 11.00
C ASP A 73 -6.22 -13.03 9.67
N HIS A 74 -6.87 -11.88 9.62
CA HIS A 74 -7.55 -11.37 8.43
C HIS A 74 -6.74 -10.35 7.64
N GLY A 75 -5.65 -9.83 8.19
CA GLY A 75 -4.86 -8.75 7.61
C GLY A 75 -3.81 -9.17 6.57
N ILE A 76 -3.60 -10.45 6.32
CA ILE A 76 -2.51 -10.95 5.45
C ILE A 76 -2.57 -10.34 4.05
N LEU A 77 -3.74 -10.31 3.42
CA LEU A 77 -3.91 -9.71 2.10
C LEU A 77 -3.60 -8.22 2.12
N MET A 78 -4.16 -7.49 3.07
CA MET A 78 -3.93 -6.05 3.20
C MET A 78 -2.43 -5.76 3.37
N VAL A 79 -1.73 -6.49 4.25
CA VAL A 79 -0.28 -6.34 4.43
C VAL A 79 0.48 -6.63 3.15
N SER A 80 0.08 -7.66 2.41
CA SER A 80 0.71 -8.02 1.12
C SER A 80 0.53 -6.92 0.08
N PHE A 81 -0.69 -6.37 -0.05
CA PHE A 81 -0.99 -5.26 -0.95
C PHE A 81 -0.23 -4.00 -0.57
N VAL A 82 -0.24 -3.62 0.70
CA VAL A 82 0.48 -2.43 1.18
C VAL A 82 1.97 -2.57 0.93
N LYS A 83 2.58 -3.71 1.28
CA LYS A 83 4.00 -3.94 1.05
C LYS A 83 4.35 -3.86 -0.43
N SER A 84 3.64 -4.60 -1.29
CA SER A 84 3.91 -4.61 -2.72
C SER A 84 3.73 -3.23 -3.35
N GLY A 85 2.65 -2.53 -3.01
CA GLY A 85 2.35 -1.20 -3.54
C GLY A 85 3.39 -0.15 -3.15
N VAL A 86 3.80 -0.13 -1.88
CA VAL A 86 4.81 0.80 -1.37
C VAL A 86 6.17 0.55 -2.01
N GLU A 87 6.61 -0.71 -2.06
CA GLU A 87 7.90 -1.07 -2.67
C GLU A 87 7.91 -0.76 -4.16
N LEU A 88 6.86 -1.12 -4.92
CA LEU A 88 6.74 -0.81 -6.34
C LEU A 88 6.72 0.69 -6.61
N ALA A 89 5.97 1.47 -5.83
CA ALA A 89 5.94 2.91 -5.97
C ALA A 89 7.34 3.50 -5.81
N TYR A 90 8.03 3.13 -4.74
CA TYR A 90 9.39 3.57 -4.48
C TYR A 90 10.36 3.17 -5.60
N GLU A 91 10.38 1.88 -5.95
CA GLU A 91 11.29 1.33 -6.96
C GLU A 91 11.08 1.97 -8.33
N THR A 92 9.81 2.15 -8.72
CA THR A 92 9.44 2.75 -10.01
C THR A 92 9.84 4.22 -10.07
N MET A 93 9.60 4.99 -9.02
CA MET A 93 10.01 6.39 -8.93
C MET A 93 11.53 6.55 -9.01
N VAL A 94 12.28 5.77 -8.23
CA VAL A 94 13.76 5.83 -8.25
C VAL A 94 14.31 5.42 -9.61
N LYS A 95 13.76 4.37 -10.22
CA LYS A 95 14.14 3.92 -11.57
C LYS A 95 13.90 5.00 -12.63
N SER A 96 12.88 5.82 -12.44
CA SER A 96 12.53 6.93 -13.33
C SER A 96 13.32 8.21 -13.05
N GLY A 97 14.27 8.18 -12.12
CA GLY A 97 15.18 9.29 -11.83
C GLY A 97 14.73 10.21 -10.70
N ILE A 98 13.65 9.88 -10.00
CA ILE A 98 13.26 10.62 -8.78
C ILE A 98 14.23 10.27 -7.66
N VAL A 99 14.69 11.28 -6.91
CA VAL A 99 15.62 11.08 -5.79
C VAL A 99 14.98 10.21 -4.71
N ALA A 100 15.79 9.36 -4.09
CA ALA A 100 15.31 8.34 -3.15
C ALA A 100 14.55 8.94 -1.95
N GLU A 101 14.96 10.11 -1.48
CA GLU A 101 14.31 10.84 -0.39
C GLU A 101 12.86 11.22 -0.75
N SER A 102 12.65 11.80 -1.93
CA SER A 102 11.29 12.13 -2.41
C SER A 102 10.47 10.88 -2.63
N ALA A 103 11.04 9.85 -3.27
CA ALA A 103 10.36 8.58 -3.47
C ALA A 103 9.92 7.93 -2.13
N TYR A 104 10.75 8.04 -1.08
CA TYR A 104 10.39 7.56 0.26
C TYR A 104 9.21 8.35 0.86
N TYR A 105 9.22 9.67 0.75
CA TYR A 105 8.14 10.51 1.27
C TYR A 105 6.80 10.16 0.60
N GLU A 106 6.79 10.09 -0.72
CA GLU A 106 5.58 9.84 -1.51
C GLU A 106 5.05 8.40 -1.39
N SER A 107 5.91 7.42 -1.13
CA SER A 107 5.48 6.02 -1.09
C SER A 107 5.19 5.50 0.31
N LEU A 108 6.04 5.78 1.29
CA LEU A 108 5.95 5.18 2.62
C LEU A 108 5.61 6.20 3.72
N HIS A 109 6.22 7.39 3.68
CA HIS A 109 6.08 8.34 4.79
C HIS A 109 4.65 8.87 4.92
N GLU A 110 3.96 9.13 3.82
CA GLU A 110 2.59 9.64 3.82
C GLU A 110 1.53 8.54 4.05
N LEU A 111 1.89 7.27 3.88
CA LEU A 111 0.97 6.16 4.02
C LEU A 111 0.18 6.15 5.34
N PRO A 112 0.77 6.37 6.52
CA PRO A 112 0.01 6.41 7.78
C PRO A 112 -1.04 7.51 7.81
N LEU A 113 -0.79 8.66 7.18
CA LEU A 113 -1.74 9.76 7.10
C LEU A 113 -2.94 9.36 6.24
N ILE A 114 -2.69 8.80 5.07
CA ILE A 114 -3.74 8.31 4.16
C ILE A 114 -4.54 7.19 4.83
N ALA A 115 -3.87 6.19 5.41
CA ALA A 115 -4.53 5.08 6.11
C ALA A 115 -5.43 5.56 7.26
N ASN A 116 -4.96 6.53 8.06
CA ASN A 116 -5.76 7.13 9.13
C ASN A 116 -6.97 7.90 8.59
N THR A 117 -6.83 8.56 7.46
CA THR A 117 -7.95 9.26 6.81
C THR A 117 -8.98 8.28 6.26
N VAL A 118 -8.55 7.21 5.61
CA VAL A 118 -9.44 6.12 5.15
C VAL A 118 -10.17 5.47 6.32
N ALA A 119 -9.48 5.20 7.43
CA ALA A 119 -10.09 4.61 8.62
C ALA A 119 -11.20 5.48 9.24
N ARG A 120 -11.08 6.80 9.14
CA ARG A 120 -12.05 7.75 9.73
C ARG A 120 -13.14 8.19 8.77
N LYS A 121 -12.83 8.29 7.48
CA LYS A 121 -13.67 8.93 6.47
C LYS A 121 -14.00 8.03 5.29
N LYS A 122 -13.48 6.80 5.28
CA LYS A 122 -13.50 5.88 4.17
C LYS A 122 -12.82 6.45 2.91
N LEU A 123 -12.90 5.72 1.81
CA LEU A 123 -12.12 6.00 0.62
C LEU A 123 -12.69 7.19 -0.17
N PHE A 124 -14.01 7.29 -0.28
CA PHE A 124 -14.67 8.37 -1.01
C PHE A 124 -14.32 9.75 -0.45
N GLU A 125 -14.47 9.94 0.86
CA GLU A 125 -14.14 11.22 1.51
C GLU A 125 -12.63 11.45 1.57
N MET A 126 -11.82 10.41 1.73
CA MET A 126 -10.35 10.54 1.70
C MET A 126 -9.91 11.12 0.35
N ASN A 127 -10.38 10.58 -0.76
CA ASN A 127 -10.04 11.08 -2.09
C ASN A 127 -10.46 12.54 -2.30
N ARG A 128 -11.55 12.99 -1.70
CA ARG A 128 -11.99 14.39 -1.76
C ARG A 128 -11.21 15.37 -0.87
N ILE A 129 -10.50 14.86 0.11
CA ILE A 129 -9.70 15.67 1.05
C ILE A 129 -8.30 15.95 0.49
N ILE A 130 -7.76 15.02 -0.28
CA ILE A 130 -6.46 15.16 -0.93
C ILE A 130 -6.53 16.14 -2.12
N SER A 131 -5.40 16.40 -2.77
CA SER A 131 -5.41 17.30 -3.93
C SER A 131 -6.18 16.71 -5.12
N ASP A 132 -6.77 17.58 -5.95
CA ASP A 132 -7.51 17.16 -7.15
C ASP A 132 -6.68 16.26 -8.08
N THR A 133 -5.39 16.55 -8.22
CA THR A 133 -4.45 15.73 -8.99
C THR A 133 -4.27 14.33 -8.39
N ALA A 134 -4.12 14.26 -7.07
CA ALA A 134 -3.99 12.99 -6.37
C ALA A 134 -5.29 12.18 -6.42
N GLU A 135 -6.44 12.84 -6.26
CA GLU A 135 -7.75 12.20 -6.40
C GLU A 135 -7.92 11.57 -7.79
N TYR A 136 -7.66 12.36 -8.85
CA TYR A 136 -7.73 11.88 -10.21
C TYR A 136 -6.81 10.68 -10.45
N GLY A 137 -5.57 10.77 -9.96
CA GLY A 137 -4.59 9.69 -10.04
C GLY A 137 -5.02 8.43 -9.31
N CYS A 138 -5.58 8.55 -8.11
CA CYS A 138 -6.10 7.42 -7.34
C CYS A 138 -7.19 6.67 -8.09
N TYR A 139 -8.18 7.38 -8.64
CA TYR A 139 -9.26 6.75 -9.40
C TYR A 139 -8.78 6.12 -10.71
N LEU A 140 -7.90 6.80 -11.44
CA LEU A 140 -7.32 6.27 -12.67
C LEU A 140 -6.54 4.98 -12.41
N PHE A 141 -5.75 4.94 -11.34
CA PHE A 141 -4.99 3.77 -10.95
C PHE A 141 -5.91 2.63 -10.50
N ASP A 142 -6.88 2.92 -9.63
CA ASP A 142 -7.88 1.95 -9.16
C ASP A 142 -8.62 1.28 -10.32
N HIS A 143 -9.11 2.09 -11.24
CA HIS A 143 -9.80 1.60 -12.44
C HIS A 143 -8.91 0.69 -13.30
N SER A 144 -7.64 1.05 -13.45
CA SER A 144 -6.67 0.28 -14.25
C SER A 144 -6.24 -1.02 -13.57
N CYS A 145 -6.13 -1.03 -12.24
CA CYS A 145 -5.64 -2.21 -11.51
C CYS A 145 -6.75 -3.22 -11.17
N LYS A 146 -8.01 -2.82 -11.19
CA LYS A 146 -9.16 -3.63 -10.78
C LYS A 146 -9.19 -5.00 -11.46
N ILE A 147 -9.03 -5.05 -12.78
CA ILE A 147 -9.08 -6.30 -13.55
C ILE A 147 -7.93 -7.23 -13.15
N LEU A 148 -6.72 -6.68 -12.97
CA LEU A 148 -5.56 -7.45 -12.55
C LEU A 148 -5.75 -8.04 -11.16
N LEU A 149 -6.31 -7.26 -10.24
CA LEU A 149 -6.58 -7.71 -8.88
C LEU A 149 -7.73 -8.71 -8.80
N GLU A 150 -8.77 -8.55 -9.60
CA GLU A 150 -9.86 -9.54 -9.70
C GLU A 150 -9.34 -10.90 -10.21
N ASP A 151 -8.44 -10.91 -11.19
CA ASP A 151 -7.82 -12.13 -11.67
C ASP A 151 -6.87 -12.75 -10.64
N PHE A 152 -6.08 -11.93 -9.97
CA PHE A 152 -5.24 -12.38 -8.86
C PHE A 152 -6.06 -13.03 -7.74
N MET A 153 -7.17 -12.41 -7.34
CA MET A 153 -8.05 -12.94 -6.29
C MET A 153 -8.64 -14.31 -6.64
N LYS A 154 -8.85 -14.62 -7.90
CA LYS A 154 -9.31 -15.97 -8.35
C LYS A 154 -8.26 -17.05 -8.11
N THR A 155 -6.99 -16.70 -8.04
CA THR A 155 -5.87 -17.63 -7.79
C THR A 155 -5.65 -17.90 -6.31
N ILE A 156 -6.24 -17.10 -5.42
CA ILE A 156 -6.03 -17.21 -3.99
C ILE A 156 -7.00 -18.21 -3.37
N ASP A 157 -6.45 -19.18 -2.67
CA ASP A 157 -7.25 -20.04 -1.79
C ASP A 157 -7.64 -19.28 -0.52
N ILE A 158 -8.82 -18.67 -0.53
CA ILE A 158 -9.37 -17.93 0.62
C ILE A 158 -9.56 -18.83 1.85
N SER A 159 -9.57 -20.16 1.68
CA SER A 159 -9.61 -21.07 2.82
C SER A 159 -8.35 -21.05 3.67
N VAL A 160 -7.25 -20.49 3.14
CA VAL A 160 -5.95 -20.33 3.82
C VAL A 160 -5.80 -18.94 4.44
N ILE A 161 -6.66 -17.99 4.05
CA ILE A 161 -6.61 -16.60 4.53
C ILE A 161 -7.62 -16.43 5.66
N GLY A 162 -7.21 -15.78 6.73
CA GLY A 162 -8.08 -15.54 7.89
C GLY A 162 -8.30 -16.75 8.80
N LYS A 163 -7.50 -17.80 8.63
CA LYS A 163 -7.51 -18.93 9.56
C LYS A 163 -6.49 -18.71 10.67
N HIS A 164 -6.94 -19.03 11.87
CA HIS A 164 -6.07 -19.25 13.01
C HIS A 164 -5.09 -20.39 12.67
N TYR A 165 -3.84 -20.03 12.40
CA TYR A 165 -2.79 -21.04 12.29
C TYR A 165 -2.56 -21.59 13.69
N SER A 166 -2.99 -22.82 13.92
CA SER A 166 -2.64 -23.51 15.17
C SER A 166 -1.12 -23.58 15.29
N SER A 167 -0.61 -23.55 16.51
CA SER A 167 0.80 -23.59 16.88
C SER A 167 1.61 -24.79 16.32
N SER A 168 0.99 -25.65 15.53
CA SER A 168 1.61 -26.79 14.87
C SER A 168 2.35 -26.47 13.56
N THR A 169 2.15 -25.28 12.98
CA THR A 169 2.97 -24.81 11.86
C THR A 169 4.19 -24.09 12.40
N ASN A 170 5.24 -24.82 12.71
CA ASN A 170 6.53 -24.25 13.04
C ASN A 170 7.07 -23.51 11.82
N VAL A 171 6.99 -22.19 11.84
CA VAL A 171 7.76 -21.35 10.92
C VAL A 171 9.21 -21.49 11.35
N SER A 172 10.09 -21.89 10.43
CA SER A 172 11.50 -22.02 10.68
C SER A 172 12.08 -20.65 11.07
N ASN A 173 12.92 -20.60 12.11
CA ASN A 173 13.64 -19.38 12.47
C ASN A 173 14.49 -18.84 11.31
N ILE A 174 14.98 -19.72 10.44
CA ILE A 174 15.76 -19.34 9.26
C ILE A 174 14.89 -18.56 8.29
N ASP A 175 13.67 -19.03 8.02
CA ASP A 175 12.74 -18.33 7.12
C ASP A 175 12.33 -16.95 7.67
N LEU A 176 12.12 -16.84 9.00
CA LEU A 176 11.83 -15.57 9.65
C LEU A 176 13.00 -14.60 9.55
N ILE A 177 14.24 -15.07 9.75
CA ILE A 177 15.44 -14.25 9.60
C ILE A 177 15.56 -13.77 8.16
N GLN A 178 15.40 -14.65 7.16
CA GLN A 178 15.50 -14.28 5.75
C GLN A 178 14.46 -13.23 5.34
N VAL A 179 13.20 -13.36 5.76
CA VAL A 179 12.15 -12.38 5.51
C VAL A 179 12.48 -11.03 6.15
N ASN A 180 12.89 -11.04 7.42
CA ASN A 180 13.28 -9.82 8.12
C ASN A 180 14.48 -9.13 7.47
N ASP A 181 15.47 -9.90 7.03
CA ASP A 181 16.65 -9.36 6.36
C ASP A 181 16.30 -8.79 4.98
N SER A 182 15.41 -9.42 4.25
CA SER A 182 14.93 -8.87 2.96
C SER A 182 14.26 -7.51 3.13
N ILE A 183 13.40 -7.36 4.15
CA ILE A 183 12.73 -6.09 4.47
C ILE A 183 13.76 -5.04 4.89
N ARG A 184 14.64 -5.35 5.86
CA ARG A 184 15.64 -4.40 6.38
C ARG A 184 16.65 -3.96 5.34
N ASN A 185 16.96 -4.82 4.38
CA ASN A 185 17.92 -4.53 3.33
C ASN A 185 17.30 -3.83 2.11
N HIS A 186 15.99 -3.71 2.05
CA HIS A 186 15.33 -2.98 0.97
C HIS A 186 15.82 -1.52 0.94
N PRO A 187 16.08 -0.92 -0.24
CA PRO A 187 16.55 0.47 -0.34
C PRO A 187 15.64 1.49 0.36
N ILE A 188 14.33 1.30 0.32
CA ILE A 188 13.37 2.18 1.00
C ILE A 188 13.57 2.21 2.52
N GLU A 189 13.93 1.07 3.14
CA GLU A 189 14.19 1.03 4.59
C GLU A 189 15.50 1.70 4.95
N LYS A 190 16.52 1.59 4.10
CA LYS A 190 17.81 2.24 4.31
C LYS A 190 17.69 3.76 4.26
N ILE A 191 17.02 4.29 3.22
CA ILE A 191 16.79 5.74 3.13
C ILE A 191 15.84 6.23 4.22
N GLY A 192 14.79 5.47 4.52
CA GLY A 192 13.85 5.79 5.59
C GLY A 192 14.51 5.87 6.95
N LYS A 193 15.44 4.96 7.28
CA LYS A 193 16.22 5.01 8.51
C LYS A 193 17.05 6.30 8.62
N SER A 194 17.70 6.68 7.53
CA SER A 194 18.49 7.94 7.48
C SER A 194 17.61 9.16 7.70
N LEU A 195 16.49 9.25 6.98
CA LEU A 195 15.56 10.38 7.09
C LEU A 195 14.90 10.47 8.47
N ARG A 196 14.41 9.35 9.01
CA ARG A 196 13.81 9.32 10.35
C ARG A 196 14.80 9.73 11.45
N SER A 197 16.08 9.41 11.30
CA SER A 197 17.10 9.85 12.26
C SER A 197 17.31 11.36 12.27
N ALA A 198 17.02 12.05 11.17
CA ALA A 198 17.09 13.51 11.04
C ALA A 198 15.79 14.23 11.47
N MET A 199 14.70 13.51 11.66
CA MET A 199 13.39 14.07 12.04
C MET A 199 13.31 14.25 13.56
N THR A 200 13.71 15.40 14.05
CA THR A 200 13.77 15.71 15.50
C THR A 200 12.39 15.73 16.21
N ALA A 201 11.31 15.92 15.46
CA ALA A 201 9.94 15.92 15.98
C ALA A 201 9.32 14.52 16.14
N MET A 202 9.91 13.47 15.57
CA MET A 202 9.40 12.11 15.70
C MET A 202 9.75 11.55 17.08
N LYS A 203 8.72 11.03 17.77
CA LYS A 203 8.93 10.28 19.02
C LYS A 203 9.66 8.99 18.72
N VAL A 204 10.72 8.71 19.47
CA VAL A 204 11.40 7.41 19.41
C VAL A 204 10.46 6.34 19.97
N ILE A 205 10.06 5.40 19.13
CA ILE A 205 9.34 4.20 19.56
C ILE A 205 10.40 3.24 20.10
N LYS A 206 10.42 3.07 21.42
CA LYS A 206 11.27 2.04 22.05
C LYS A 206 10.59 0.70 21.81
N THR A 207 11.18 -0.11 20.97
CA THR A 207 10.79 -1.53 20.84
C THR A 207 11.67 -2.36 21.78
N ASP A 208 11.07 -3.19 22.61
CA ASP A 208 11.77 -4.08 23.55
C ASP A 208 12.62 -5.17 22.87
N VAL A 209 12.73 -5.12 21.54
CA VAL A 209 13.45 -6.09 20.71
C VAL A 209 14.99 -5.96 20.82
N GLU A 210 15.52 -4.86 21.38
CA GLU A 210 16.97 -4.71 21.56
C GLU A 210 17.57 -5.59 22.68
N GLN A 211 16.74 -6.26 23.49
CA GLN A 211 17.23 -7.10 24.60
C GLN A 211 17.46 -8.58 24.26
N VAL A 212 17.15 -9.03 23.04
CA VAL A 212 17.30 -10.47 22.68
C VAL A 212 18.64 -10.79 22.02
N THR A 213 19.51 -9.83 21.82
CA THR A 213 20.78 -10.07 21.07
C THR A 213 22.00 -10.38 21.97
N VAL A 214 21.83 -10.60 23.25
CA VAL A 214 22.95 -10.94 24.15
C VAL A 214 22.60 -12.16 25.01
N LEU A 215 22.36 -13.29 24.39
CA LEU A 215 22.52 -14.62 25.04
C LEU A 215 22.73 -15.66 23.93
N SER A 216 23.97 -15.76 23.49
CA SER A 216 24.53 -16.95 22.84
C SER A 216 25.90 -17.20 23.41
#